data_27fb9d2b335bafd39b68a359d2539aad
#
_entry.id   27fb9d2b335bafd39b68a359d2539aad
#
_cell.length_a   1.000
_cell.length_b   1.000
_cell.length_c   1.000
_cell.angle_alpha   90.00
_cell.angle_beta   90.00
_cell.angle_gamma   90.00
#
_symmetry.space_group_name_H-M   'P 1'
#
loop_
_entity.id
_entity.type
_entity.pdbx_description
1 polymer ?
#
loop_
_entity_poly.entity_id
_entity_poly.type
_entity_poly.pdbx_seq_one_letter_code
_entity_poly.pdbx_strand_id
1 'polypeptide(L)'
;MRKKFALLLAALAALFLLSGCKVSGNPLPEGMEGDTVLEQGREIVALLNGGDWQEVYSRLRADAQETASPETIQSYMEERLEKAGAYKEEDEAFATGQKIKETGEEYGTAVLYCKHEKKSIMYRVAYSTDMELMGIEARVR
;
A
#
# COMPACT_ATOMS: atom_id res chain seq x y z
N MET A 1 45.07 3.44 -0.34
CA MET A 1 44.01 3.21 0.62
C MET A 1 42.92 4.26 0.59
N ARG A 2 43.26 5.53 0.63
CA ARG A 2 42.28 6.63 0.61
C ARG A 2 41.45 6.69 -0.66
N LYS A 3 42.03 6.38 -1.83
CA LYS A 3 41.34 6.39 -3.12
C LYS A 3 40.33 5.26 -3.24
N LYS A 4 40.58 4.09 -2.63
CA LYS A 4 39.66 2.97 -2.62
C LYS A 4 38.46 3.22 -1.70
N PHE A 5 38.69 3.96 -0.64
CA PHE A 5 37.63 4.33 0.30
C PHE A 5 36.67 5.35 -0.31
N ALA A 6 37.20 6.31 -1.06
CA ALA A 6 36.37 7.31 -1.74
C ALA A 6 35.52 6.68 -2.85
N LEU A 7 36.04 5.67 -3.55
CA LEU A 7 35.31 4.94 -4.58
C LEU A 7 34.19 4.10 -4.00
N LEU A 8 34.38 3.49 -2.82
CA LEU A 8 33.35 2.74 -2.13
C LEU A 8 32.20 3.64 -1.67
N LEU A 9 32.52 4.81 -1.15
CA LEU A 9 31.51 5.79 -0.74
C LEU A 9 30.68 6.32 -1.91
N ALA A 10 31.34 6.55 -3.04
CA ALA A 10 30.65 7.01 -4.24
C ALA A 10 29.72 5.94 -4.82
N ALA A 11 30.13 4.66 -4.78
CA ALA A 11 29.30 3.55 -5.23
C ALA A 11 28.08 3.34 -4.34
N LEU A 12 28.23 3.51 -3.03
CA LEU A 12 27.12 3.43 -2.08
C LEU A 12 26.14 4.58 -2.26
N ALA A 13 26.62 5.78 -2.49
CA ALA A 13 25.78 6.95 -2.74
C ALA A 13 25.00 6.79 -4.06
N ALA A 14 25.64 6.24 -5.10
CA ALA A 14 24.98 5.99 -6.38
C ALA A 14 23.87 4.93 -6.27
N LEU A 15 24.12 3.87 -5.49
CA LEU A 15 23.11 2.83 -5.23
C LEU A 15 21.91 3.40 -4.46
N PHE A 16 22.16 4.28 -3.51
CA PHE A 16 21.12 4.91 -2.73
C PHE A 16 20.25 5.83 -3.61
N LEU A 17 20.87 6.59 -4.50
CA LEU A 17 20.19 7.46 -5.44
C LEU A 17 19.34 6.66 -6.43
N LEU A 18 19.83 5.52 -6.91
CA LEU A 18 19.10 4.64 -7.81
C LEU A 18 17.89 4.00 -7.12
N SER A 19 18.03 3.64 -5.85
CA SER A 19 16.90 3.13 -5.05
C SER A 19 15.85 4.22 -4.84
N GLY A 20 16.29 5.46 -4.56
CA GLY A 20 15.39 6.60 -4.40
C GLY A 20 14.64 6.95 -5.69
N CYS A 21 15.27 6.76 -6.85
CA CYS A 21 14.63 7.02 -8.14
C CYS A 21 13.61 5.96 -8.53
N LYS A 22 13.74 4.72 -8.05
CA LYS A 22 12.79 3.63 -8.33
C LYS A 22 11.56 3.67 -7.43
N VAL A 23 11.69 4.21 -6.24
CA VAL A 23 10.59 4.38 -5.32
C VAL A 23 9.89 5.69 -5.66
N SER A 24 8.94 5.62 -6.59
CA SER A 24 8.13 6.76 -6.97
C SER A 24 7.12 7.02 -5.87
N GLY A 25 7.38 7.99 -5.03
CA GLY A 25 6.44 8.36 -3.98
C GLY A 25 7.02 9.42 -3.09
N ASN A 26 6.16 10.04 -2.34
CA ASN A 26 6.54 11.03 -1.36
C ASN A 26 7.07 10.35 -0.09
N PRO A 27 7.92 11.02 0.67
CA PRO A 27 8.33 10.49 1.97
C PRO A 27 7.11 10.23 2.85
N LEU A 28 7.18 9.17 3.65
CA LEU A 28 6.15 8.88 4.65
C LEU A 28 6.14 9.96 5.73
N PRO A 29 5.00 10.19 6.38
CA PRO A 29 4.94 11.06 7.55
C PRO A 29 5.94 10.60 8.62
N GLU A 30 6.40 11.56 9.41
CA GLU A 30 7.35 11.28 10.49
C GLU A 30 6.79 10.20 11.43
N GLY A 31 7.65 9.24 11.79
CA GLY A 31 7.29 8.14 12.68
C GLY A 31 6.68 6.92 12.00
N MET A 32 6.34 7.00 10.72
CA MET A 32 5.83 5.85 9.98
C MET A 32 6.98 5.08 9.30
N GLU A 33 6.94 3.78 9.45
CA GLU A 33 7.92 2.87 8.87
C GLU A 33 7.37 2.23 7.59
N GLY A 34 8.12 2.34 6.49
CA GLY A 34 7.71 1.81 5.19
C GLY A 34 7.42 0.32 5.21
N ASP A 35 8.28 -0.45 5.87
CA ASP A 35 8.11 -1.89 5.97
C ASP A 35 6.84 -2.26 6.74
N THR A 36 6.52 -1.52 7.79
CA THR A 36 5.30 -1.73 8.58
C THR A 36 4.05 -1.43 7.75
N VAL A 37 4.07 -0.32 7.01
CA VAL A 37 2.97 0.06 6.13
C VAL A 37 2.73 -1.03 5.08
N LEU A 38 3.79 -1.51 4.46
CA LEU A 38 3.70 -2.57 3.44
C LEU A 38 3.22 -3.90 4.01
N GLU A 39 3.74 -4.29 5.16
CA GLU A 39 3.34 -5.55 5.80
C GLU A 39 1.85 -5.55 6.14
N GLN A 40 1.36 -4.47 6.75
CA GLN A 40 -0.05 -4.35 7.07
C GLN A 40 -0.92 -4.21 5.82
N GLY A 41 -0.42 -3.54 4.80
CA GLY A 41 -1.10 -3.48 3.50
C GLY A 41 -1.25 -4.87 2.87
N ARG A 42 -0.23 -5.69 2.95
CA ARG A 42 -0.26 -7.08 2.47
C ARG A 42 -1.29 -7.93 3.22
N GLU A 43 -1.42 -7.73 4.52
CA GLU A 43 -2.46 -8.41 5.31
C GLU A 43 -3.86 -8.06 4.81
N ILE A 44 -4.11 -6.78 4.53
CA ILE A 44 -5.41 -6.34 4.02
C ILE A 44 -5.67 -6.96 2.64
N VAL A 45 -4.69 -6.96 1.75
CA VAL A 45 -4.83 -7.58 0.43
C VAL A 45 -5.15 -9.07 0.56
N ALA A 46 -4.49 -9.77 1.50
CA ALA A 46 -4.77 -11.18 1.77
C ALA A 46 -6.20 -11.39 2.28
N LEU A 47 -6.68 -10.56 3.19
CA LEU A 47 -8.04 -10.63 3.71
C LEU A 47 -9.07 -10.36 2.60
N LEU A 48 -8.83 -9.37 1.75
CA LEU A 48 -9.70 -9.05 0.62
C LEU A 48 -9.80 -10.22 -0.36
N ASN A 49 -8.70 -10.87 -0.66
CA ASN A 49 -8.67 -12.01 -1.58
C ASN A 49 -9.15 -13.30 -0.94
N GLY A 50 -9.16 -13.38 0.38
CA GLY A 50 -9.72 -14.49 1.14
C GLY A 50 -11.20 -14.36 1.45
N GLY A 51 -11.82 -13.24 1.10
CA GLY A 51 -13.25 -13.02 1.35
C GLY A 51 -13.59 -12.70 2.80
N ASP A 52 -12.62 -12.21 3.58
CA ASP A 52 -12.84 -11.90 4.99
C ASP A 52 -13.27 -10.45 5.18
N TRP A 53 -14.44 -10.14 4.65
CA TRP A 53 -14.99 -8.77 4.61
C TRP A 53 -15.25 -8.19 5.99
N GLN A 54 -15.68 -9.03 6.92
CA GLN A 54 -15.94 -8.61 8.29
C GLN A 54 -14.66 -8.16 8.99
N GLU A 55 -13.57 -8.90 8.82
CA GLU A 55 -12.28 -8.55 9.43
C GLU A 55 -11.73 -7.25 8.84
N VAL A 56 -11.83 -7.07 7.52
CA VAL A 56 -11.41 -5.82 6.88
C VAL A 56 -12.21 -4.64 7.44
N TYR A 57 -13.51 -4.79 7.54
CA TYR A 57 -14.38 -3.76 8.12
C TYR A 57 -14.00 -3.43 9.56
N SER A 58 -13.73 -4.45 10.37
CA SER A 58 -13.39 -4.25 11.78
C SER A 58 -12.07 -3.49 11.98
N ARG A 59 -11.17 -3.54 11.00
CA ARG A 59 -9.88 -2.84 11.04
C ARG A 59 -9.97 -1.39 10.58
N LEU A 60 -11.05 -1.00 9.94
CA LEU A 60 -11.23 0.38 9.49
C LEU A 60 -11.35 1.34 10.68
N ARG A 61 -10.73 2.50 10.54
CA ARG A 61 -10.88 3.60 11.49
C ARG A 61 -12.36 3.98 11.61
N ALA A 62 -12.78 4.46 12.78
CA ALA A 62 -14.19 4.72 13.07
C ALA A 62 -14.90 5.58 12.02
N ASP A 63 -14.25 6.63 11.53
CA ASP A 63 -14.83 7.50 10.50
C ASP A 63 -15.03 6.78 9.16
N ALA A 64 -14.09 5.89 8.80
CA ALA A 64 -14.22 5.08 7.60
C ALA A 64 -15.33 4.05 7.72
N GLN A 65 -15.58 3.53 8.92
CA GLN A 65 -16.67 2.58 9.17
C GLN A 65 -18.04 3.21 8.96
N GLU A 66 -18.16 4.51 9.11
CA GLU A 66 -19.42 5.22 8.92
C GLU A 66 -19.92 5.16 7.47
N THR A 67 -19.00 5.03 6.51
CA THR A 67 -19.33 5.01 5.08
C THR A 67 -19.12 3.66 4.42
N ALA A 68 -18.83 2.63 5.20
CA ALA A 68 -18.56 1.28 4.70
C ALA A 68 -19.36 0.24 5.49
N SER A 69 -19.43 -0.96 4.96
CA SER A 69 -19.97 -2.13 5.63
C SER A 69 -19.28 -3.37 5.07
N PRO A 70 -19.31 -4.52 5.76
CA PRO A 70 -18.78 -5.75 5.16
C PRO A 70 -19.39 -6.04 3.79
N GLU A 71 -20.68 -5.77 3.61
CA GLU A 71 -21.38 -5.99 2.35
C GLU A 71 -20.92 -5.07 1.22
N THR A 72 -20.65 -3.79 1.53
CA THR A 72 -20.13 -2.87 0.51
C THR A 72 -18.70 -3.22 0.11
N ILE A 73 -17.87 -3.66 1.06
CA ILE A 73 -16.52 -4.13 0.78
C ILE A 73 -16.58 -5.37 -0.12
N GLN A 74 -17.45 -6.31 0.22
CA GLN A 74 -17.67 -7.52 -0.57
C GLN A 74 -18.06 -7.19 -2.01
N SER A 75 -19.09 -6.37 -2.20
CA SER A 75 -19.56 -5.99 -3.54
C SER A 75 -18.48 -5.28 -4.34
N TYR A 76 -17.75 -4.40 -3.70
CA TYR A 76 -16.63 -3.67 -4.32
C TYR A 76 -15.56 -4.63 -4.83
N MET A 77 -15.18 -5.61 -4.02
CA MET A 77 -14.13 -6.56 -4.40
C MET A 77 -14.62 -7.62 -5.38
N GLU A 78 -15.83 -8.13 -5.22
CA GLU A 78 -16.38 -9.14 -6.13
C GLU A 78 -16.43 -8.64 -7.57
N GLU A 79 -16.82 -7.39 -7.78
CA GLU A 79 -16.82 -6.77 -9.10
C GLU A 79 -15.42 -6.78 -9.72
N ARG A 80 -14.41 -6.46 -8.94
CA ARG A 80 -13.03 -6.40 -9.42
C ARG A 80 -12.43 -7.77 -9.63
N LEU A 81 -12.72 -8.70 -8.75
CA LEU A 81 -12.25 -10.08 -8.86
C LEU A 81 -12.89 -10.81 -10.05
N GLU A 82 -14.13 -10.49 -10.38
CA GLU A 82 -14.77 -11.04 -11.57
C GLU A 82 -14.01 -10.64 -12.84
N LYS A 83 -13.56 -9.40 -12.91
CA LYS A 83 -12.78 -8.90 -14.05
C LYS A 83 -11.35 -9.42 -14.08
N ALA A 84 -10.70 -9.48 -12.95
CA ALA A 84 -9.27 -9.80 -12.85
C ALA A 84 -8.99 -11.28 -12.62
N GLY A 85 -9.93 -12.02 -12.03
CA GLY A 85 -9.72 -13.39 -11.63
C GLY A 85 -9.03 -13.51 -10.27
N ALA A 86 -8.68 -14.72 -9.89
CA ALA A 86 -8.08 -15.00 -8.58
C ALA A 86 -6.66 -14.43 -8.49
N TYR A 87 -6.28 -14.06 -7.27
CA TYR A 87 -4.96 -13.55 -6.93
C TYR A 87 -3.88 -14.60 -7.24
N LYS A 88 -2.77 -14.17 -7.81
CA LYS A 88 -1.62 -15.03 -8.08
C LYS A 88 -0.38 -14.65 -7.29
N GLU A 89 0.10 -13.42 -7.45
CA GLU A 89 1.33 -12.99 -6.80
C GLU A 89 1.45 -11.47 -6.75
N GLU A 90 2.25 -10.99 -5.80
CA GLU A 90 2.66 -9.59 -5.77
C GLU A 90 3.79 -9.38 -6.76
N ASP A 91 3.68 -8.36 -7.60
CA ASP A 91 4.69 -8.01 -8.60
C ASP A 91 5.61 -6.90 -8.08
N GLU A 92 5.03 -5.84 -7.56
CA GLU A 92 5.76 -4.68 -7.07
C GLU A 92 4.98 -4.04 -5.91
N ALA A 93 5.70 -3.49 -4.93
CA ALA A 93 5.09 -2.79 -3.81
C ALA A 93 5.98 -1.66 -3.31
N PHE A 94 5.37 -0.56 -2.89
CA PHE A 94 6.07 0.53 -2.24
C PHE A 94 5.13 1.28 -1.30
N ALA A 95 5.71 2.03 -0.36
CA ALA A 95 4.96 2.88 0.54
C ALA A 95 5.18 4.34 0.15
N THR A 96 4.15 5.17 0.25
CA THR A 96 4.20 6.59 -0.10
C THR A 96 3.41 7.44 0.89
N GLY A 97 3.91 8.64 1.18
CA GLY A 97 3.23 9.59 2.05
C GLY A 97 2.29 10.48 1.26
N GLN A 98 1.18 10.85 1.88
CA GLN A 98 0.17 11.72 1.28
C GLN A 98 -0.44 12.63 2.35
N LYS A 99 -1.19 13.63 1.90
CA LYS A 99 -1.85 14.59 2.79
C LYS A 99 -3.24 14.90 2.24
N ILE A 100 -4.22 14.91 3.13
CA ILE A 100 -5.58 15.36 2.79
C ILE A 100 -5.58 16.88 2.77
N LYS A 101 -5.89 17.47 1.62
CA LYS A 101 -5.86 18.92 1.43
C LYS A 101 -6.81 19.66 2.36
N GLU A 102 -7.98 19.13 2.58
CA GLU A 102 -9.05 19.78 3.34
C GLU A 102 -8.74 19.86 4.83
N THR A 103 -8.07 18.84 5.37
CA THR A 103 -7.81 18.74 6.82
C THR A 103 -6.35 18.94 7.19
N GLY A 104 -5.44 18.72 6.21
CA GLY A 104 -4.00 18.68 6.47
C GLY A 104 -3.53 17.37 7.09
N GLU A 105 -4.41 16.39 7.28
CA GLU A 105 -4.02 15.10 7.84
C GLU A 105 -3.03 14.38 6.93
N GLU A 106 -1.91 13.99 7.49
CA GLU A 106 -0.88 13.21 6.79
C GLU A 106 -1.16 11.72 6.99
N TYR A 107 -0.88 10.93 5.95
CA TYR A 107 -1.07 9.49 6.01
C TYR A 107 -0.10 8.76 5.10
N GLY A 108 0.07 7.47 5.33
CA GLY A 108 0.92 6.62 4.50
C GLY A 108 0.08 5.60 3.76
N THR A 109 0.45 5.32 2.51
CA THR A 109 -0.26 4.38 1.67
C THR A 109 0.68 3.27 1.21
N ALA A 110 0.24 2.03 1.40
CA ALA A 110 0.87 0.88 0.74
C ALA A 110 0.28 0.76 -0.65
N VAL A 111 1.13 0.74 -1.66
CA VAL A 111 0.75 0.52 -3.06
C VAL A 111 1.29 -0.83 -3.49
N LEU A 112 0.40 -1.75 -3.87
CA LEU A 112 0.77 -3.11 -4.24
C LEU A 112 0.20 -3.43 -5.62
N TYR A 113 1.09 -3.76 -6.53
CA TYR A 113 0.71 -4.25 -7.87
C TYR A 113 0.71 -5.76 -7.83
N CYS A 114 -0.45 -6.35 -8.01
CA CYS A 114 -0.63 -7.79 -7.88
C CYS A 114 -1.15 -8.40 -9.18
N LYS A 115 -0.56 -9.51 -9.56
CA LYS A 115 -1.03 -10.30 -10.70
C LYS A 115 -2.20 -11.17 -10.28
N HIS A 116 -3.23 -11.16 -11.09
CA HIS A 116 -4.39 -12.03 -10.98
C HIS A 116 -4.47 -12.88 -12.25
N GLU A 117 -5.38 -13.83 -12.30
CA GLU A 117 -5.48 -14.79 -13.42
C GLU A 117 -5.64 -14.13 -14.79
N LYS A 118 -6.46 -13.07 -14.86
CA LYS A 118 -6.80 -12.42 -16.13
C LYS A 118 -6.17 -11.05 -16.30
N LYS A 119 -6.09 -10.26 -15.23
CA LYS A 119 -5.58 -8.89 -15.21
C LYS A 119 -4.87 -8.62 -13.91
N SER A 120 -4.12 -7.52 -13.85
CA SER A 120 -3.50 -7.08 -12.61
C SER A 120 -4.46 -6.18 -11.83
N ILE A 121 -4.31 -6.15 -10.52
CA ILE A 121 -4.99 -5.18 -9.66
C ILE A 121 -3.93 -4.38 -8.91
N MET A 122 -4.08 -3.05 -8.93
CA MET A 122 -3.31 -2.16 -8.06
C MET A 122 -4.13 -1.93 -6.81
N TYR A 123 -3.58 -2.31 -5.67
CA TYR A 123 -4.19 -2.06 -4.36
C TYR A 123 -3.53 -0.86 -3.71
N ARG A 124 -4.33 0.00 -3.12
CA ARG A 124 -3.86 1.09 -2.28
C ARG A 124 -4.51 0.96 -0.91
N VAL A 125 -3.69 0.84 0.11
CA VAL A 125 -4.15 0.65 1.50
C VAL A 125 -3.59 1.81 2.31
N ALA A 126 -4.48 2.70 2.78
CA ALA A 126 -4.09 3.93 3.46
C ALA A 126 -4.17 3.79 4.98
N TYR A 127 -3.12 4.24 5.64
CA TYR A 127 -3.00 4.21 7.11
C TYR A 127 -2.71 5.59 7.68
N SER A 128 -3.36 5.91 8.79
CA SER A 128 -3.05 7.12 9.55
C SER A 128 -1.65 7.02 10.18
N THR A 129 -1.16 8.12 10.72
CA THR A 129 0.13 8.12 11.43
C THR A 129 0.12 7.22 12.67
N ASP A 130 -1.05 6.88 13.18
CA ASP A 130 -1.24 5.92 14.26
C ASP A 130 -1.47 4.49 13.75
N MET A 131 -1.28 4.27 12.47
CA MET A 131 -1.49 2.97 11.81
C MET A 131 -2.92 2.44 11.87
N GLU A 132 -3.89 3.34 11.87
CA GLU A 132 -5.29 2.98 11.71
C GLU A 132 -5.63 2.93 10.22
N LEU A 133 -6.39 1.94 9.81
CA LEU A 133 -6.76 1.76 8.40
C LEU A 133 -7.79 2.83 8.01
N MET A 134 -7.41 3.70 7.09
CA MET A 134 -8.25 4.82 6.63
C MET A 134 -9.08 4.49 5.41
N GLY A 135 -8.58 3.64 4.54
CA GLY A 135 -9.29 3.33 3.30
C GLY A 135 -8.53 2.33 2.43
N ILE A 136 -9.26 1.82 1.45
CA ILE A 136 -8.77 0.81 0.52
C ILE A 136 -9.26 1.16 -0.88
N GLU A 137 -8.37 1.03 -1.85
CA GLU A 137 -8.72 1.14 -3.27
C GLU A 137 -8.15 -0.08 -3.99
N ALA A 138 -8.92 -0.63 -4.90
CA ALA A 138 -8.46 -1.70 -5.79
C ALA A 138 -8.84 -1.32 -7.22
N ARG A 139 -7.86 -1.21 -8.08
CA ARG A 139 -8.05 -0.78 -9.47
C ARG A 139 -7.55 -1.87 -10.41
N VAL A 140 -8.46 -2.37 -11.25
CA VAL A 140 -8.13 -3.36 -12.29
C VAL A 140 -7.39 -2.66 -13.42
N ARG A 141 -6.30 -3.28 -13.91
CA ARG A 141 -5.43 -2.71 -14.93
C ARG A 141 -5.24 -3.67 -16.10
#